data_0d3e4d96b814d29ed927b692bc5f6b2d
#
_entry.id   0d3e4d96b814d29ed927b692bc5f6b2d
#
_cell.length_a   1.000
_cell.length_b   1.000
_cell.length_c   1.000
_cell.angle_alpha   90.00
_cell.angle_beta   90.00
_cell.angle_gamma   90.00
#
_symmetry.space_group_name_H-M   'P 1'
#
loop_
_entity.id
_entity.type
_entity.pdbx_description
1 polymer ?
#
loop_
_entity_poly.entity_id
_entity_poly.type
_entity_poly.pdbx_seq_one_letter_code
_entity_poly.pdbx_strand_id
1 'polypeptide(L)'
;MIQLSIQSIKPYLQDEFLFEQKFNTLNSLRKDKITALKKREDQCRSLAAGVLLQNALEKAGIDDRSVQFQVNEHGKMSIAEYPDFYFNLSHSGDYAVCAVADQPVGIDIEKIRGRKETQLQRLIRHVCTEEEKECLMRFEGERLEEEFVRIWTKKESYTKAMGMGLQIPFHEVNTLQQGFYYLNETLEGYMICAATIESQTCICQEQMVTSIGRRNAECMTN
;
A
#
# COMPACT_ATOMS: atom_id res chain seq x y z
N MET A 1 -12.87 -8.83 -5.34
CA MET A 1 -12.71 -8.59 -3.86
C MET A 1 -11.27 -8.20 -3.56
N ILE A 2 -11.01 -7.20 -2.67
CA ILE A 2 -9.64 -6.84 -2.23
C ILE A 2 -9.39 -7.46 -0.85
N GLN A 3 -8.28 -8.19 -0.72
CA GLN A 3 -7.76 -8.65 0.57
C GLN A 3 -6.56 -7.80 0.94
N LEU A 4 -6.59 -7.16 2.12
CA LEU A 4 -5.53 -6.29 2.63
C LEU A 4 -4.83 -6.98 3.80
N SER A 5 -3.50 -6.94 3.80
CA SER A 5 -2.66 -7.43 4.90
C SER A 5 -1.63 -6.38 5.30
N ILE A 6 -1.37 -6.24 6.60
CA ILE A 6 -0.46 -5.24 7.18
C ILE A 6 0.54 -5.94 8.09
N GLN A 7 1.80 -5.52 8.03
CA GLN A 7 2.89 -6.03 8.85
C GLN A 7 3.72 -4.88 9.43
N SER A 8 3.91 -4.87 10.75
CA SER A 8 4.87 -3.98 11.40
C SER A 8 6.30 -4.45 11.17
N ILE A 9 7.21 -3.51 10.93
CA ILE A 9 8.64 -3.82 10.80
C ILE A 9 9.38 -3.88 12.15
N LYS A 10 8.76 -3.40 13.23
CA LYS A 10 9.39 -3.32 14.56
C LYS A 10 9.98 -4.63 15.05
N PRO A 11 9.31 -5.79 14.91
CA PRO A 11 9.91 -7.06 15.32
C PRO A 11 11.23 -7.36 14.60
N TYR A 12 11.34 -7.03 13.31
CA TYR A 12 12.55 -7.27 12.51
C TYR A 12 13.68 -6.27 12.80
N LEU A 13 13.34 -5.09 13.32
CA LEU A 13 14.33 -4.12 13.79
C LEU A 13 14.93 -4.49 15.15
N GLN A 14 14.14 -5.16 15.99
CA GLN A 14 14.50 -5.47 17.37
C GLN A 14 15.16 -6.85 17.52
N ASP A 15 14.89 -7.76 16.58
CA ASP A 15 15.35 -9.16 16.64
C ASP A 15 16.01 -9.55 15.31
N GLU A 16 17.35 -9.60 15.33
CA GLU A 16 18.17 -10.00 14.18
C GLU A 16 17.94 -11.46 13.79
N PHE A 17 17.76 -12.34 14.77
CA PHE A 17 17.49 -13.75 14.50
C PHE A 17 16.15 -13.92 13.75
N LEU A 18 15.12 -13.22 14.18
CA LEU A 18 13.83 -13.23 13.49
C LEU A 18 13.94 -12.67 12.07
N PHE A 19 14.72 -11.60 11.89
CA PHE A 19 14.96 -11.04 10.56
C PHE A 19 15.61 -12.08 9.64
N GLU A 20 16.72 -12.68 10.07
CA GLU A 20 17.45 -13.69 9.29
C GLU A 20 16.58 -14.94 9.01
N GLN A 21 15.83 -15.39 10.01
CA GLN A 21 14.90 -16.50 9.85
C GLN A 21 13.89 -16.21 8.71
N LYS A 22 13.25 -15.04 8.73
CA LYS A 22 12.28 -14.66 7.70
C LYS A 22 12.93 -14.35 6.35
N PHE A 23 14.08 -13.69 6.35
CA PHE A 23 14.86 -13.44 5.16
C PHE A 23 15.19 -14.73 4.41
N ASN A 24 15.60 -15.77 5.13
CA ASN A 24 15.97 -17.06 4.54
C ASN A 24 14.79 -17.81 3.90
N THR A 25 13.55 -17.54 4.30
CA THR A 25 12.37 -18.16 3.67
C THR A 25 11.99 -17.55 2.32
N LEU A 26 12.39 -16.31 2.04
CA LEU A 26 12.00 -15.61 0.81
C LEU A 26 12.71 -16.15 -0.43
N ASN A 27 12.09 -15.92 -1.60
CA ASN A 27 12.70 -16.20 -2.89
C ASN A 27 13.93 -15.31 -3.17
N SER A 28 14.76 -15.72 -4.17
CA SER A 28 16.02 -15.04 -4.49
C SER A 28 15.82 -13.57 -4.89
N LEU A 29 14.82 -13.26 -5.73
CA LEU A 29 14.55 -11.90 -6.18
C LEU A 29 14.29 -10.93 -5.00
N ARG A 30 13.57 -11.40 -3.98
CA ARG A 30 13.31 -10.62 -2.76
C ARG A 30 14.56 -10.45 -1.92
N LYS A 31 15.36 -11.52 -1.76
CA LYS A 31 16.64 -11.48 -1.05
C LYS A 31 17.59 -10.46 -1.68
N ASP A 32 17.74 -10.50 -3.00
CA ASP A 32 18.60 -9.57 -3.73
C ASP A 32 18.18 -8.12 -3.54
N LYS A 33 16.85 -7.86 -3.62
CA LYS A 33 16.30 -6.52 -3.38
C LYS A 33 16.60 -6.03 -1.95
N ILE A 34 16.43 -6.88 -0.95
CA ILE A 34 16.69 -6.54 0.46
C ILE A 34 18.18 -6.27 0.68
N THR A 35 19.05 -7.12 0.15
CA THR A 35 20.51 -7.00 0.29
C THR A 35 21.07 -5.75 -0.37
N ALA A 36 20.45 -5.28 -1.46
CA ALA A 36 20.84 -4.04 -2.13
C ALA A 36 20.53 -2.77 -1.33
N LEU A 37 19.67 -2.84 -0.31
CA LEU A 37 19.29 -1.71 0.51
C LEU A 37 20.34 -1.42 1.59
N LYS A 38 20.70 -0.15 1.77
CA LYS A 38 21.77 0.26 2.70
C LYS A 38 21.30 0.46 4.14
N LYS A 39 20.04 0.90 4.32
CA LYS A 39 19.50 1.21 5.64
C LYS A 39 18.73 0.02 6.19
N ARG A 40 18.95 -0.31 7.44
CA ARG A 40 18.28 -1.42 8.12
C ARG A 40 16.75 -1.29 8.09
N GLU A 41 16.23 -0.09 8.31
CA GLU A 41 14.80 0.15 8.26
C GLU A 41 14.22 -0.16 6.87
N ASP A 42 14.94 0.18 5.79
CA ASP A 42 14.51 -0.13 4.41
C ASP A 42 14.56 -1.64 4.15
N GLN A 43 15.58 -2.32 4.66
CA GLN A 43 15.66 -3.78 4.61
C GLN A 43 14.48 -4.43 5.33
N CYS A 44 14.15 -3.97 6.54
CA CYS A 44 13.02 -4.48 7.32
C CYS A 44 11.68 -4.20 6.63
N ARG A 45 11.50 -3.03 5.99
CA ARG A 45 10.31 -2.73 5.18
C ARG A 45 10.18 -3.68 3.99
N SER A 46 11.27 -3.88 3.28
CA SER A 46 11.30 -4.81 2.13
C SER A 46 11.07 -6.25 2.55
N LEU A 47 11.64 -6.68 3.70
CA LEU A 47 11.40 -7.99 4.29
C LEU A 47 9.92 -8.17 4.65
N ALA A 48 9.34 -7.23 5.40
CA ALA A 48 7.93 -7.30 5.80
C ALA A 48 7.00 -7.40 4.58
N ALA A 49 7.25 -6.60 3.55
CA ALA A 49 6.50 -6.68 2.30
C ALA A 49 6.66 -8.05 1.60
N GLY A 50 7.88 -8.62 1.63
CA GLY A 50 8.15 -9.97 1.10
C GLY A 50 7.40 -11.06 1.86
N VAL A 51 7.41 -11.01 3.19
CA VAL A 51 6.67 -11.96 4.06
C VAL A 51 5.17 -11.87 3.83
N LEU A 52 4.62 -10.66 3.67
CA LEU A 52 3.21 -10.48 3.36
C LEU A 52 2.83 -11.12 2.01
N LEU A 53 3.66 -10.95 0.98
CA LEU A 53 3.43 -11.58 -0.31
C LEU A 53 3.54 -13.11 -0.22
N GLN A 54 4.57 -13.63 0.45
CA GLN A 54 4.73 -15.06 0.67
C GLN A 54 3.49 -15.66 1.33
N ASN A 55 3.00 -15.05 2.43
CA ASN A 55 1.80 -15.50 3.12
C ASN A 55 0.54 -15.45 2.21
N ALA A 56 0.44 -14.46 1.33
CA ALA A 56 -0.67 -14.35 0.39
C ALA A 56 -0.62 -15.45 -0.68
N LEU A 57 0.56 -15.78 -1.19
CA LEU A 57 0.79 -16.86 -2.14
C LEU A 57 0.50 -18.23 -1.50
N GLU A 58 1.00 -18.46 -0.30
CA GLU A 58 0.73 -19.69 0.47
C GLU A 58 -0.77 -19.92 0.68
N LYS A 59 -1.53 -18.87 1.02
CA LYS A 59 -3.01 -18.95 1.12
C LYS A 59 -3.69 -19.30 -0.20
N ALA A 60 -3.10 -18.90 -1.32
CA ALA A 60 -3.58 -19.25 -2.66
C ALA A 60 -3.07 -20.63 -3.13
N GLY A 61 -2.28 -21.35 -2.31
CA GLY A 61 -1.68 -22.63 -2.69
C GLY A 61 -0.49 -22.51 -3.64
N ILE A 62 0.13 -21.34 -3.73
CA ILE A 62 1.25 -21.04 -4.62
C ILE A 62 2.55 -21.01 -3.80
N ASP A 63 3.54 -21.83 -4.18
CA ASP A 63 4.90 -21.78 -3.61
C ASP A 63 5.70 -20.65 -4.30
N ASP A 64 6.04 -19.60 -3.54
CA ASP A 64 6.76 -18.42 -4.05
C ASP A 64 8.18 -18.72 -4.58
N ARG A 65 8.73 -19.89 -4.24
CA ARG A 65 10.04 -20.36 -4.72
C ARG A 65 9.97 -21.06 -6.07
N SER A 66 8.79 -21.51 -6.46
CA SER A 66 8.55 -22.25 -7.72
C SER A 66 8.06 -21.36 -8.87
N VAL A 67 7.76 -20.08 -8.60
CA VAL A 67 7.19 -19.15 -9.58
C VAL A 67 8.22 -18.16 -10.13
N GLN A 68 7.98 -17.69 -11.35
CA GLN A 68 8.77 -16.63 -11.97
C GLN A 68 8.11 -15.27 -11.78
N PHE A 69 8.72 -14.42 -10.95
CA PHE A 69 8.33 -13.04 -10.84
C PHE A 69 8.81 -12.25 -12.07
N GLN A 70 7.90 -11.51 -12.64
CA GLN A 70 8.16 -10.54 -13.70
C GLN A 70 8.02 -9.13 -13.16
N VAL A 71 8.77 -8.20 -13.70
CA VAL A 71 8.70 -6.78 -13.36
C VAL A 71 8.54 -6.02 -14.66
N ASN A 72 7.47 -5.24 -14.81
CA ASN A 72 7.30 -4.41 -15.98
C ASN A 72 8.28 -3.21 -15.98
N GLU A 73 8.32 -2.45 -17.06
CA GLU A 73 9.19 -1.27 -17.22
C GLU A 73 8.98 -0.18 -16.13
N HIS A 74 7.84 -0.22 -15.43
CA HIS A 74 7.48 0.73 -14.36
C HIS A 74 7.63 0.14 -12.95
N GLY A 75 8.20 -1.08 -12.83
CA GLY A 75 8.46 -1.70 -11.53
C GLY A 75 7.29 -2.47 -10.92
N LYS A 76 6.14 -2.61 -11.61
CA LYS A 76 5.03 -3.44 -11.14
C LYS A 76 5.38 -4.92 -11.30
N MET A 77 5.24 -5.66 -10.19
CA MET A 77 5.49 -7.11 -10.16
C MET A 77 4.25 -7.89 -10.55
N SER A 78 4.45 -9.00 -11.25
CA SER A 78 3.46 -10.04 -11.56
C SER A 78 4.11 -11.42 -11.50
N ILE A 79 3.31 -12.48 -11.62
CA ILE A 79 3.77 -13.87 -11.65
C ILE A 79 3.41 -14.46 -13.00
N ALA A 80 4.39 -14.99 -13.72
CA ALA A 80 4.21 -15.47 -15.09
C ALA A 80 3.21 -16.62 -15.16
N GLU A 81 3.28 -17.57 -14.24
CA GLU A 81 2.45 -18.77 -14.19
C GLU A 81 1.02 -18.51 -13.67
N TYR A 82 0.81 -17.36 -13.01
CA TYR A 82 -0.46 -16.99 -12.38
C TYR A 82 -0.88 -15.56 -12.79
N PRO A 83 -1.22 -15.32 -14.06
CA PRO A 83 -1.52 -13.98 -14.57
C PRO A 83 -2.74 -13.32 -13.91
N ASP A 84 -3.65 -14.13 -13.37
CA ASP A 84 -4.86 -13.66 -12.68
C ASP A 84 -4.67 -13.50 -11.16
N PHE A 85 -3.47 -13.75 -10.64
CA PHE A 85 -3.12 -13.45 -9.25
C PHE A 85 -2.58 -12.02 -9.16
N TYR A 86 -3.49 -11.08 -8.95
CA TYR A 86 -3.13 -9.67 -8.85
C TYR A 86 -2.75 -9.31 -7.42
N PHE A 87 -1.58 -8.71 -7.27
CA PHE A 87 -1.10 -8.23 -5.99
C PHE A 87 -0.35 -6.91 -6.14
N ASN A 88 -0.24 -6.18 -5.04
CA ASN A 88 0.60 -5.01 -4.96
C ASN A 88 1.11 -4.81 -3.53
N LEU A 89 2.27 -4.17 -3.40
CA LEU A 89 2.97 -3.96 -2.14
C LEU A 89 3.30 -2.49 -1.96
N SER A 90 3.19 -1.99 -0.74
CA SER A 90 3.69 -0.68 -0.34
C SER A 90 4.24 -0.72 1.08
N HIS A 91 5.01 0.30 1.45
CA HIS A 91 5.52 0.46 2.80
C HIS A 91 5.82 1.92 3.10
N SER A 92 5.56 2.35 4.33
CA SER A 92 5.92 3.68 4.84
C SER A 92 6.14 3.59 6.35
N GLY A 93 7.17 4.31 6.86
CA GLY A 93 7.48 4.32 8.29
C GLY A 93 7.67 2.92 8.87
N ASP A 94 6.81 2.55 9.81
CA ASP A 94 6.90 1.31 10.60
C ASP A 94 6.11 0.13 10.01
N TYR A 95 5.50 0.30 8.80
CA TYR A 95 4.61 -0.69 8.24
C TYR A 95 4.87 -1.00 6.77
N ALA A 96 4.60 -2.25 6.42
CA ALA A 96 4.41 -2.70 5.05
C ALA A 96 2.99 -3.22 4.86
N VAL A 97 2.46 -3.12 3.65
CA VAL A 97 1.12 -3.56 3.27
C VAL A 97 1.16 -4.37 1.98
N CYS A 98 0.24 -5.31 1.87
CA CYS A 98 0.00 -6.11 0.68
C CYS A 98 -1.50 -6.11 0.38
N ALA A 99 -1.86 -5.86 -0.87
CA ALA A 99 -3.19 -6.09 -1.41
C ALA A 99 -3.14 -7.24 -2.41
N VAL A 100 -4.16 -8.11 -2.35
CA VAL A 100 -4.43 -9.16 -3.33
C VAL A 100 -5.86 -9.01 -3.81
N ALA A 101 -6.10 -9.18 -5.11
CA ALA A 101 -7.43 -9.09 -5.70
C ALA A 101 -7.58 -10.03 -6.90
N ASP A 102 -8.81 -10.17 -7.37
CA ASP A 102 -9.20 -10.90 -8.58
C ASP A 102 -9.13 -10.05 -9.86
N GLN A 103 -8.55 -8.86 -9.76
CA GLN A 103 -8.37 -7.90 -10.85
C GLN A 103 -7.17 -6.99 -10.55
N PRO A 104 -6.66 -6.22 -11.52
CA PRO A 104 -5.52 -5.33 -11.30
C PRO A 104 -5.71 -4.44 -10.07
N VAL A 105 -4.78 -4.53 -9.13
CA VAL A 105 -4.82 -3.86 -7.84
C VAL A 105 -3.55 -3.05 -7.60
N GLY A 106 -3.69 -1.91 -6.94
CA GLY A 106 -2.60 -1.13 -6.37
C GLY A 106 -2.88 -0.81 -4.92
N ILE A 107 -1.85 -0.71 -4.12
CA ILE A 107 -1.94 -0.32 -2.71
C ILE A 107 -0.90 0.73 -2.38
N ASP A 108 -1.28 1.65 -1.52
CA ASP A 108 -0.35 2.60 -0.92
C ASP A 108 -0.60 2.76 0.58
N ILE A 109 0.47 3.05 1.30
CA ILE A 109 0.46 3.43 2.72
C ILE A 109 1.36 4.62 2.91
N GLU A 110 0.88 5.66 3.60
CA GLU A 110 1.66 6.84 3.91
C GLU A 110 1.54 7.26 5.37
N LYS A 111 2.71 7.55 5.97
CA LYS A 111 2.79 8.11 7.31
C LYS A 111 2.45 9.60 7.28
N ILE A 112 1.55 10.05 8.16
CA ILE A 112 1.29 11.45 8.43
C ILE A 112 2.50 11.99 9.22
N ARG A 113 3.15 13.04 8.72
CA ARG A 113 4.50 13.44 9.19
C ARG A 113 4.52 14.71 10.01
N GLY A 114 3.41 15.43 10.14
CA GLY A 114 3.36 16.77 10.75
C GLY A 114 4.10 17.80 9.90
N ARG A 115 3.79 17.85 8.60
CA ARG A 115 4.45 18.77 7.67
C ARG A 115 4.12 20.22 8.00
N LYS A 116 5.10 21.11 7.83
CA LYS A 116 4.86 22.55 7.88
C LYS A 116 3.86 22.94 6.79
N GLU A 117 2.98 23.88 7.11
CA GLU A 117 1.92 24.34 6.21
C GLU A 117 2.46 24.78 4.84
N THR A 118 3.58 25.51 4.81
CA THR A 118 4.21 25.95 3.55
C THR A 118 4.66 24.79 2.66
N GLN A 119 5.12 23.68 3.26
CA GLN A 119 5.51 22.48 2.53
C GLN A 119 4.25 21.77 2.01
N LEU A 120 3.22 21.66 2.83
CA LEU A 120 1.95 21.03 2.49
C LEU A 120 1.27 21.77 1.34
N GLN A 121 1.17 23.11 1.41
CA GLN A 121 0.60 23.94 0.35
C GLN A 121 1.35 23.80 -0.99
N ARG A 122 2.67 23.65 -0.94
CA ARG A 122 3.45 23.38 -2.15
C ARG A 122 3.11 22.02 -2.77
N LEU A 123 2.98 20.97 -1.95
CA LEU A 123 2.62 19.65 -2.42
C LEU A 123 1.20 19.64 -3.01
N ILE A 124 0.23 20.24 -2.33
CA ILE A 124 -1.16 20.37 -2.78
C ILE A 124 -1.20 21.01 -4.18
N ARG A 125 -0.47 22.10 -4.40
CA ARG A 125 -0.44 22.77 -5.71
C ARG A 125 0.08 21.90 -6.85
N HIS A 126 0.99 20.97 -6.59
CA HIS A 126 1.60 20.13 -7.62
C HIS A 126 0.88 18.80 -7.82
N VAL A 127 0.18 18.33 -6.81
CA VAL A 127 -0.39 16.98 -6.77
C VAL A 127 -1.89 16.96 -7.04
N CYS A 128 -2.61 17.96 -6.50
CA CYS A 128 -4.06 17.94 -6.51
C CYS A 128 -4.65 18.60 -7.77
N THR A 129 -5.78 18.06 -8.24
CA THR A 129 -6.65 18.74 -9.24
C THR A 129 -7.27 19.99 -8.61
N GLU A 130 -7.90 20.85 -9.41
CA GLU A 130 -8.56 22.05 -8.88
C GLU A 130 -9.72 21.68 -7.93
N GLU A 131 -10.52 20.67 -8.26
CA GLU A 131 -11.62 20.21 -7.42
C GLU A 131 -11.13 19.64 -6.07
N GLU A 132 -10.01 18.92 -6.08
CA GLU A 132 -9.37 18.41 -4.86
C GLU A 132 -8.83 19.56 -3.99
N LYS A 133 -8.25 20.61 -4.61
CA LYS A 133 -7.80 21.81 -3.91
C LYS A 133 -8.96 22.55 -3.24
N GLU A 134 -10.08 22.71 -3.95
CA GLU A 134 -11.30 23.31 -3.40
C GLU A 134 -11.83 22.50 -2.20
N CYS A 135 -11.78 21.18 -2.28
CA CYS A 135 -12.14 20.30 -1.18
C CYS A 135 -11.23 20.50 0.04
N LEU A 136 -9.92 20.62 -0.19
CA LEU A 136 -8.91 20.79 0.85
C LEU A 136 -8.96 22.16 1.54
N MET A 137 -9.45 23.21 0.86
CA MET A 137 -9.61 24.55 1.46
C MET A 137 -10.53 24.59 2.69
N ARG A 138 -11.30 23.52 2.94
CA ARG A 138 -12.19 23.40 4.10
C ARG A 138 -11.48 22.95 5.37
N PHE A 139 -10.21 22.57 5.25
CA PHE A 139 -9.43 21.98 6.34
C PHE A 139 -8.19 22.83 6.65
N GLU A 140 -7.75 22.80 7.90
CA GLU A 140 -6.56 23.49 8.39
C GLU A 140 -5.74 22.56 9.29
N GLY A 141 -4.47 22.91 9.51
CA GLY A 141 -3.57 22.22 10.43
C GLY A 141 -3.41 20.73 10.14
N GLU A 142 -3.48 19.90 11.17
CA GLU A 142 -3.32 18.44 11.07
C GLU A 142 -4.38 17.80 10.17
N ARG A 143 -5.62 18.31 10.23
CA ARG A 143 -6.70 17.79 9.39
C ARG A 143 -6.48 18.02 7.90
N LEU A 144 -5.88 19.14 7.52
CA LEU A 144 -5.50 19.40 6.13
C LEU A 144 -4.44 18.39 5.66
N GLU A 145 -3.44 18.09 6.50
CA GLU A 145 -2.45 17.09 6.14
C GLU A 145 -3.06 15.70 6.01
N GLU A 146 -3.94 15.29 6.92
CA GLU A 146 -4.64 14.01 6.84
C GLU A 146 -5.41 13.86 5.52
N GLU A 147 -6.20 14.85 5.14
CA GLU A 147 -6.99 14.80 3.91
C GLU A 147 -6.11 14.86 2.66
N PHE A 148 -5.03 15.64 2.68
CA PHE A 148 -4.04 15.63 1.61
C PHE A 148 -3.37 14.25 1.47
N VAL A 149 -2.92 13.64 2.57
CA VAL A 149 -2.31 12.31 2.54
C VAL A 149 -3.31 11.26 2.04
N ARG A 150 -4.60 11.38 2.38
CA ARG A 150 -5.67 10.54 1.85
C ARG A 150 -5.78 10.65 0.31
N ILE A 151 -5.75 11.86 -0.24
CA ILE A 151 -5.74 12.08 -1.70
C ILE A 151 -4.46 11.49 -2.31
N TRP A 152 -3.32 11.74 -1.69
CA TRP A 152 -2.03 11.21 -2.15
C TRP A 152 -2.04 9.68 -2.24
N THR A 153 -2.43 8.98 -1.16
CA THR A 153 -2.48 7.51 -1.14
C THR A 153 -3.47 6.94 -2.16
N LYS A 154 -4.59 7.63 -2.43
CA LYS A 154 -5.51 7.26 -3.51
C LYS A 154 -4.85 7.33 -4.88
N LYS A 155 -4.16 8.43 -5.19
CA LYS A 155 -3.46 8.61 -6.47
C LYS A 155 -2.35 7.58 -6.66
N GLU A 156 -1.52 7.36 -5.63
CA GLU A 156 -0.47 6.34 -5.64
C GLU A 156 -1.06 4.93 -5.84
N SER A 157 -2.10 4.56 -5.10
CA SER A 157 -2.72 3.25 -5.25
C SER A 157 -3.31 3.06 -6.65
N TYR A 158 -3.93 4.09 -7.21
CA TYR A 158 -4.47 4.07 -8.58
C TYR A 158 -3.36 3.87 -9.61
N THR A 159 -2.29 4.68 -9.57
CA THR A 159 -1.18 4.55 -10.54
C THR A 159 -0.48 3.21 -10.43
N LYS A 160 -0.38 2.64 -9.23
CA LYS A 160 0.11 1.27 -8.99
C LYS A 160 -0.84 0.21 -9.55
N ALA A 161 -2.17 0.41 -9.47
CA ALA A 161 -3.15 -0.48 -10.09
C ALA A 161 -2.98 -0.51 -11.60
N MET A 162 -2.87 0.68 -12.24
CA MET A 162 -2.62 0.84 -13.67
C MET A 162 -1.28 0.24 -14.13
N GLY A 163 -0.32 0.09 -13.22
CA GLY A 163 1.01 -0.42 -13.55
C GLY A 163 1.86 0.53 -14.41
N MET A 164 1.50 1.82 -14.44
CA MET A 164 2.16 2.86 -15.26
C MET A 164 3.18 3.69 -14.44
N GLY A 165 3.36 3.38 -13.16
CA GLY A 165 4.27 4.12 -12.30
C GLY A 165 3.93 5.61 -12.21
N LEU A 166 4.96 6.47 -12.15
CA LEU A 166 4.80 7.92 -12.06
C LEU A 166 4.60 8.61 -13.42
N GLN A 167 4.27 7.88 -14.48
CA GLN A 167 4.04 8.48 -15.80
C GLN A 167 2.70 9.22 -15.89
N ILE A 168 1.76 8.89 -15.03
CA ILE A 168 0.49 9.62 -14.94
C ILE A 168 0.70 10.85 -14.05
N PRO A 169 0.55 12.08 -14.57
CA PRO A 169 0.67 13.27 -13.74
C PRO A 169 -0.42 13.30 -12.68
N PHE A 170 -0.05 13.38 -11.41
CA PHE A 170 -1.02 13.31 -10.32
C PHE A 170 -2.11 14.37 -10.39
N HIS A 171 -1.80 15.56 -10.89
CA HIS A 171 -2.79 16.64 -11.05
C HIS A 171 -3.84 16.37 -12.15
N GLU A 172 -3.67 15.31 -12.94
CA GLU A 172 -4.67 14.84 -13.93
C GLU A 172 -5.56 13.71 -13.37
N VAL A 173 -5.18 13.10 -12.26
CA VAL A 173 -5.96 12.04 -11.60
C VAL A 173 -6.88 12.64 -10.55
N ASN A 174 -8.16 12.75 -10.85
CA ASN A 174 -9.15 13.26 -9.90
C ASN A 174 -9.74 12.12 -9.05
N THR A 175 -9.36 12.03 -7.78
CA THR A 175 -9.80 10.99 -6.86
C THR A 175 -11.22 11.19 -6.31
N LEU A 176 -11.88 12.30 -6.66
CA LEU A 176 -13.27 12.62 -6.30
C LEU A 176 -14.26 12.15 -7.35
N GLN A 177 -13.79 11.79 -8.57
CA GLN A 177 -14.65 11.30 -9.64
C GLN A 177 -15.07 9.84 -9.41
N GLN A 178 -16.27 9.49 -9.90
CA GLN A 178 -16.74 8.11 -9.94
C GLN A 178 -15.97 7.32 -11.01
N GLY A 179 -15.80 6.02 -10.80
CA GLY A 179 -15.13 5.11 -11.75
C GLY A 179 -13.91 4.39 -11.17
N PHE A 180 -13.53 4.74 -9.96
CA PHE A 180 -12.48 4.05 -9.22
C PHE A 180 -13.05 3.46 -7.94
N TYR A 181 -12.73 2.21 -7.68
CA TYR A 181 -13.03 1.63 -6.38
C TYR A 181 -11.81 1.80 -5.48
N TYR A 182 -12.02 2.45 -4.34
CA TYR A 182 -10.99 2.63 -3.30
C TYR A 182 -11.42 1.99 -2.00
N LEU A 183 -10.58 1.10 -1.47
CA LEU A 183 -10.64 0.65 -0.08
C LEU A 183 -9.71 1.57 0.73
N ASN A 184 -10.28 2.34 1.66
CA ASN A 184 -9.52 3.25 2.51
C ASN A 184 -9.52 2.73 3.94
N GLU A 185 -8.33 2.63 4.52
CA GLU A 185 -8.12 2.24 5.90
C GLU A 185 -7.27 3.29 6.63
N THR A 186 -7.44 3.39 7.92
CA THR A 186 -6.61 4.22 8.78
C THR A 186 -5.96 3.37 9.85
N LEU A 187 -4.68 3.58 10.03
CA LEU A 187 -3.92 3.09 11.17
C LEU A 187 -3.35 4.31 11.87
N GLU A 188 -3.18 4.29 13.18
CA GLU A 188 -2.72 5.44 13.95
C GLU A 188 -1.51 6.13 13.29
N GLY A 189 -1.70 7.37 12.81
CA GLY A 189 -0.70 8.16 12.09
C GLY A 189 -0.40 7.73 10.66
N TYR A 190 -1.24 6.86 10.04
CA TYR A 190 -1.08 6.40 8.66
C TYR A 190 -2.40 6.41 7.90
N MET A 191 -2.32 6.68 6.60
CA MET A 191 -3.38 6.45 5.62
C MET A 191 -3.00 5.28 4.72
N ILE A 192 -3.97 4.41 4.45
CA ILE A 192 -3.82 3.26 3.56
C ILE A 192 -4.93 3.33 2.53
N CYS A 193 -4.58 3.13 1.27
CA CYS A 193 -5.56 3.00 0.21
C CYS A 193 -5.19 1.86 -0.73
N ALA A 194 -6.16 1.01 -1.05
CA ALA A 194 -6.07 0.08 -2.16
C ALA A 194 -7.07 0.48 -3.25
N ALA A 195 -6.65 0.41 -4.51
CA ALA A 195 -7.45 0.76 -5.67
C ALA A 195 -7.52 -0.41 -6.66
N THR A 196 -8.67 -0.58 -7.32
CA THR A 196 -8.83 -1.46 -8.47
C THR A 196 -9.35 -0.66 -9.66
N ILE A 197 -9.03 -1.16 -10.87
CA ILE A 197 -9.51 -0.63 -12.14
C ILE A 197 -10.73 -1.46 -12.49
N GLU A 198 -11.93 -0.90 -12.22
CA GLU A 198 -13.23 -1.53 -12.43
C GLU A 198 -13.64 -2.60 -11.40
N SER A 199 -14.89 -2.87 -11.19
CA SER A 199 -16.18 -2.67 -11.83
C SER A 199 -17.31 -2.60 -10.78
N GLN A 200 -18.45 -2.20 -11.20
CA GLN A 200 -19.72 -2.09 -10.47
C GLN A 200 -20.28 -3.36 -9.80
N THR A 201 -19.49 -4.41 -9.60
CA THR A 201 -19.99 -5.65 -9.00
C THR A 201 -19.08 -6.14 -7.90
N CYS A 202 -19.48 -5.91 -6.71
CA CYS A 202 -19.25 -6.58 -5.43
C CYS A 202 -18.83 -5.62 -4.32
N ILE A 203 -19.84 -5.08 -3.69
CA ILE A 203 -19.78 -4.77 -2.26
C ILE A 203 -19.75 -6.14 -1.56
N CYS A 204 -18.60 -6.65 -1.22
CA CYS A 204 -18.45 -7.81 -0.35
C CYS A 204 -17.42 -7.51 0.72
N GLN A 205 -17.94 -7.57 1.91
CA GLN A 205 -17.36 -7.55 3.24
C GLN A 205 -15.84 -7.76 3.34
N GLU A 206 -15.24 -6.80 3.98
CA GLU A 206 -13.86 -6.73 4.42
C GLU A 206 -13.54 -7.83 5.43
N GLN A 207 -12.44 -8.53 5.22
CA GLN A 207 -11.76 -9.23 6.30
C GLN A 207 -10.34 -8.67 6.43
N MET A 208 -10.18 -7.82 7.40
CA MET A 208 -8.87 -7.33 7.84
C MET A 208 -8.21 -8.42 8.68
N VAL A 209 -7.20 -9.10 8.15
CA VAL A 209 -6.37 -10.00 8.94
C VAL A 209 -5.21 -9.19 9.50
N THR A 210 -5.43 -8.56 10.66
CA THR A 210 -4.36 -7.95 11.42
C THR A 210 -3.73 -8.99 12.34
N SER A 211 -2.41 -9.17 12.23
CA SER A 211 -1.59 -9.87 13.22
C SER A 211 -1.29 -9.02 14.46
N ILE A 212 -2.06 -7.96 14.69
CA ILE A 212 -1.98 -7.09 15.87
C ILE A 212 -3.18 -7.44 16.76
N GLY A 213 -2.89 -7.81 18.01
CA GLY A 213 -3.89 -8.19 19.00
C GLY A 213 -5.06 -7.22 19.08
N ARG A 214 -6.26 -7.80 19.06
CA ARG A 214 -7.53 -7.10 19.16
C ARG A 214 -7.54 -6.19 20.40
N ARG A 215 -7.70 -4.90 20.19
CA ARG A 215 -8.38 -4.04 21.15
C ARG A 215 -9.68 -3.58 20.51
N ASN A 216 -10.78 -3.89 21.22
CA ASN A 216 -12.17 -3.62 20.85
C ASN A 216 -12.36 -2.17 20.39
N ALA A 217 -12.81 -1.99 19.16
CA ALA A 217 -13.48 -0.77 18.76
C ALA A 217 -14.99 -1.04 18.91
N GLU A 218 -15.57 -0.57 20.01
CA GLU A 218 -17.01 -0.47 20.14
C GLU A 218 -17.54 0.54 19.12
N CYS A 219 -18.41 0.03 18.29
CA CYS A 219 -19.21 0.81 17.35
C CYS A 219 -20.16 1.69 18.14
N MET A 220 -19.96 3.00 18.18
CA MET A 220 -21.01 3.93 18.58
C MET A 220 -21.86 4.26 17.35
N THR A 221 -22.99 3.58 17.27
CA THR A 221 -24.17 4.03 16.54
C THR A 221 -24.82 5.19 17.31
N ASN A 222 -24.88 6.34 16.69
CA ASN A 222 -26.01 7.28 16.73
C ASN A 222 -25.85 8.27 15.57
#